data_423424abea2d6a82e5cc024c948c8e0b
#
_entry.id   423424abea2d6a82e5cc024c948c8e0b
#
_cell.length_a   1.000
_cell.length_b   1.000
_cell.length_c   1.000
_cell.angle_alpha   90.00
_cell.angle_beta   90.00
_cell.angle_gamma   90.00
#
_symmetry.space_group_name_H-M   'P 1'
#
loop_
_entity.id
_entity.type
_entity.pdbx_description
1 polymer ?
#
loop_
_entity_poly.entity_id
_entity_poly.type
_entity_poly.pdbx_seq_one_letter_code
_entity_poly.pdbx_strand_id
1 'polypeptide(L)'
;MKILVFYRQKSDHARKVEEYLHDLVRMHDVKENNIKIVDPDTRSGSVDASLYDILSYPGIVVTDEYGKYIQGWSGSLPLMDELMGYAYTANPNA
;
A
#
# COMPACT_ATOMS: atom_id res chain seq x y z
N MET A 1 4.10 11.51 -0.63
CA MET A 1 3.16 10.41 -0.36
C MET A 1 3.74 9.10 -0.87
N LYS A 2 3.69 8.06 -0.04
CA LYS A 2 4.10 6.72 -0.45
C LYS A 2 3.01 5.72 -0.07
N ILE A 3 2.84 4.72 -0.91
CA ILE A 3 1.89 3.63 -0.68
C ILE A 3 2.70 2.34 -0.61
N LEU A 4 2.66 1.68 0.54
CA LEU A 4 3.31 0.40 0.76
C LEU A 4 2.25 -0.69 0.62
N VAL A 5 2.53 -1.68 -0.21
CA VAL A 5 1.59 -2.77 -0.47
C VAL A 5 2.23 -4.09 -0.06
N PHE A 6 1.63 -4.74 0.93
CA PHE A 6 2.12 -5.98 1.51
C PHE A 6 1.31 -7.14 0.99
N TYR A 7 1.90 -7.98 0.17
CA TYR A 7 1.23 -9.18 -0.32
C TYR A 7 2.24 -10.23 -0.79
N ARG A 8 1.79 -11.47 -0.84
CA ARG A 8 2.58 -12.59 -1.37
C ARG A 8 2.25 -12.78 -2.84
N GLN A 9 3.26 -12.69 -3.69
CA GLN A 9 3.08 -12.74 -5.16
C GLN A 9 2.52 -14.07 -5.66
N LYS A 10 2.72 -15.15 -4.91
CA LYS A 10 2.24 -16.48 -5.29
C LYS A 10 1.00 -16.90 -4.51
N SER A 11 0.26 -15.95 -3.97
CA SER A 11 -0.93 -16.24 -3.17
C SER A 11 -2.21 -16.08 -4.01
N ASP A 12 -3.32 -16.56 -3.45
CA ASP A 12 -4.62 -16.46 -4.08
C ASP A 12 -5.09 -15.00 -4.26
N HIS A 13 -4.59 -14.09 -3.42
CA HIS A 13 -4.98 -12.68 -3.48
C HIS A 13 -4.10 -11.85 -4.42
N ALA A 14 -3.02 -12.41 -4.95
CA ALA A 14 -2.04 -11.63 -5.72
C ALA A 14 -2.67 -10.95 -6.94
N ARG A 15 -3.53 -11.64 -7.65
CA ARG A 15 -4.18 -11.11 -8.84
C ARG A 15 -5.04 -9.88 -8.53
N LYS A 16 -5.80 -9.93 -7.47
CA LYS A 16 -6.62 -8.79 -7.02
C LYS A 16 -5.76 -7.60 -6.65
N VAL A 17 -4.65 -7.85 -5.97
CA VAL A 17 -3.72 -6.79 -5.58
C VAL A 17 -3.10 -6.15 -6.82
N GLU A 18 -2.66 -6.94 -7.77
CA GLU A 18 -2.05 -6.44 -9.00
C GLU A 18 -3.03 -5.62 -9.83
N GLU A 19 -4.28 -6.04 -9.92
CA GLU A 19 -5.33 -5.28 -10.58
C GLU A 19 -5.59 -3.95 -9.87
N TYR A 20 -5.62 -3.97 -8.54
CA TYR A 20 -5.78 -2.78 -7.72
C TYR A 20 -4.65 -1.78 -7.95
N LEU A 21 -3.40 -2.24 -7.97
CA LEU A 21 -2.24 -1.40 -8.23
C LEU A 21 -2.27 -0.82 -9.64
N HIS A 22 -2.69 -1.61 -10.61
CA HIS A 22 -2.84 -1.16 -11.99
C HIS A 22 -3.85 0.00 -12.08
N ASP A 23 -4.97 -0.11 -11.38
CA ASP A 23 -5.98 0.93 -11.34
C ASP A 23 -5.48 2.21 -10.64
N LEU A 24 -4.68 2.06 -9.59
CA LEU A 24 -4.07 3.22 -8.92
C LEU A 24 -3.22 4.05 -9.89
N VAL A 25 -2.40 3.39 -10.67
CA VAL A 25 -1.51 4.06 -11.62
C VAL A 25 -2.31 4.63 -12.79
N ARG A 26 -3.21 3.83 -13.33
CA ARG A 26 -3.88 4.13 -14.59
C ARG A 26 -5.06 5.09 -14.45
N MET A 27 -5.85 4.93 -13.40
CA MET A 27 -7.10 5.67 -13.22
C MET A 27 -7.00 6.81 -12.22
N HIS A 28 -6.03 6.75 -11.32
CA HIS A 28 -5.89 7.73 -10.24
C HIS A 28 -4.57 8.49 -10.29
N ASP A 29 -3.80 8.32 -11.37
CA ASP A 29 -2.53 9.03 -11.60
C ASP A 29 -1.50 8.88 -10.47
N VAL A 30 -1.56 7.79 -9.73
CA VAL A 30 -0.54 7.51 -8.74
C VAL A 30 0.73 7.07 -9.46
N LYS A 31 1.84 7.74 -9.19
CA LYS A 31 3.11 7.41 -9.83
C LYS A 31 3.65 6.09 -9.28
N GLU A 32 4.16 5.25 -10.16
CA GLU A 32 4.74 3.96 -9.77
C GLU A 32 5.86 4.13 -8.74
N ASN A 33 6.61 5.21 -8.82
CA ASN A 33 7.69 5.51 -7.87
C ASN A 33 7.19 5.71 -6.44
N ASN A 34 5.91 6.01 -6.27
CA ASN A 34 5.29 6.21 -4.97
C ASN A 34 4.69 4.94 -4.41
N ILE A 35 4.72 3.85 -5.17
CA ILE A 35 4.21 2.54 -4.74
C ILE A 35 5.39 1.62 -4.47
N LYS A 36 5.46 1.10 -3.25
CA LYS A 36 6.47 0.11 -2.88
C LYS A 36 5.78 -1.21 -2.57
N ILE A 37 6.16 -2.25 -3.29
CA ILE A 37 5.66 -3.60 -3.04
C ILE A 37 6.58 -4.26 -2.03
N VAL A 38 5.99 -4.77 -0.95
CA VAL A 38 6.72 -5.40 0.15
C VAL A 38 6.32 -6.86 0.23
N ASP A 39 7.28 -7.76 0.08
CA ASP A 39 7.07 -9.19 0.27
C ASP A 39 7.22 -9.50 1.77
N PRO A 40 6.14 -9.91 2.45
CA PRO A 40 6.18 -10.16 3.89
C PRO A 40 7.03 -11.37 4.28
N ASP A 41 7.38 -12.23 3.32
CA ASP A 41 8.19 -13.41 3.57
C ASP A 41 9.70 -13.13 3.55
N THR A 42 10.10 -11.92 3.15
CA THR A 42 11.50 -11.50 3.27
C THR A 42 11.77 -10.96 4.65
N ARG A 43 13.06 -10.93 5.05
CA ARG A 43 13.43 -10.37 6.35
C ARG A 43 13.04 -8.89 6.44
N SER A 44 13.39 -8.09 5.44
CA SER A 44 13.06 -6.66 5.44
C SER A 44 11.55 -6.42 5.37
N GLY A 45 10.84 -7.21 4.57
CA GLY A 45 9.39 -7.09 4.46
C GLY A 45 8.67 -7.46 5.76
N SER A 46 9.16 -8.48 6.44
CA SER A 46 8.64 -8.88 7.75
C SER A 46 8.83 -7.77 8.79
N VAL A 47 9.98 -7.11 8.79
CA VAL A 47 10.24 -5.97 9.68
C VAL A 47 9.29 -4.82 9.37
N ASP A 48 9.11 -4.49 8.10
CA ASP A 48 8.20 -3.41 7.69
C ASP A 48 6.76 -3.72 8.07
N ALA A 49 6.31 -4.95 7.86
CA ALA A 49 4.96 -5.37 8.23
C ALA A 49 4.73 -5.21 9.75
N SER A 50 5.71 -5.61 10.54
CA SER A 50 5.66 -5.46 11.99
C SER A 50 5.65 -3.99 12.41
N LEU A 51 6.46 -3.16 11.76
CA LEU A 51 6.56 -1.74 12.05
C LEU A 51 5.23 -1.01 11.84
N TYR A 52 4.47 -1.38 10.82
CA TYR A 52 3.20 -0.75 10.47
C TYR A 52 1.98 -1.56 10.93
N ASP A 53 2.17 -2.56 11.76
CA ASP A 53 1.10 -3.41 12.31
C ASP A 53 0.26 -4.11 11.24
N ILE A 54 0.88 -4.53 10.15
CA ILE A 54 0.20 -5.33 9.13
C ILE A 54 0.26 -6.80 9.53
N LEU A 55 -0.83 -7.30 10.05
CA LEU A 55 -0.93 -8.66 10.61
C LEU A 55 -1.56 -9.66 9.66
N SER A 56 -2.24 -9.20 8.63
CA SER A 56 -2.91 -10.03 7.64
C SER A 56 -2.69 -9.47 6.25
N TYR A 57 -2.72 -10.33 5.24
CA TYR A 57 -2.43 -9.94 3.86
C TYR A 57 -3.63 -10.20 2.96
N PRO A 58 -3.83 -9.33 1.95
CA PRO A 58 -3.02 -8.18 1.59
C PRO A 58 -3.18 -7.02 2.58
N GLY A 59 -2.16 -6.16 2.66
CA GLY A 59 -2.20 -4.96 3.47
C GLY A 59 -1.71 -3.75 2.70
N ILE A 60 -2.21 -2.57 3.04
CA ILE A 60 -1.77 -1.31 2.44
C ILE A 60 -1.50 -0.30 3.55
N VAL A 61 -0.42 0.46 3.39
CA VAL A 61 -0.09 1.57 4.29
C VAL A 61 0.19 2.81 3.45
N VAL A 62 -0.42 3.93 3.84
CA VAL A 62 -0.13 5.24 3.26
C VAL A 62 0.78 5.98 4.22
N THR A 63 1.90 6.51 3.71
CA THR A 63 2.84 7.30 4.49
C THR A 63 3.07 8.66 3.81
N ASP A 64 3.66 9.60 4.55
CA ASP A 64 4.17 10.83 3.96
C ASP A 64 5.51 10.53 3.24
N GLU A 65 6.16 11.58 2.74
CA GLU A 65 7.43 11.46 2.00
C GLU A 65 8.57 10.94 2.88
N TYR A 66 8.46 11.08 4.18
CA TYR A 66 9.49 10.67 5.14
C TYR A 66 9.23 9.30 5.75
N GLY A 67 8.19 8.61 5.28
CA GLY A 67 7.84 7.30 5.80
C GLY A 67 6.97 7.32 7.04
N LYS A 68 6.47 8.49 7.43
CA LYS A 68 5.59 8.59 8.59
C LYS A 68 4.21 8.02 8.27
N TYR A 69 3.73 7.12 9.12
CA TYR A 69 2.44 6.47 8.98
C TYR A 69 1.28 7.47 8.96
N ILE A 70 0.40 7.32 8.00
CA ILE A 70 -0.85 8.09 7.89
C ILE A 70 -2.04 7.19 8.14
N GLN A 71 -2.16 6.09 7.40
CA GLN A 71 -3.24 5.13 7.56
C GLN A 71 -2.84 3.78 6.97
N GLY A 72 -3.42 2.71 7.51
CA GLY A 72 -3.15 1.36 7.03
C GLY A 72 -4.40 0.48 7.07
N TRP A 73 -4.39 -0.54 6.23
CA TRP A 73 -5.42 -1.57 6.17
C TRP A 73 -4.75 -2.92 6.16
N SER A 74 -5.19 -3.81 7.03
CA SER A 74 -4.60 -5.13 7.19
C SER A 74 -5.65 -6.20 6.90
N GLY A 75 -5.34 -7.10 5.98
CA GLY A 75 -6.21 -8.21 5.62
C GLY A 75 -7.22 -7.93 4.51
N SER A 76 -7.34 -6.70 4.06
CA SER A 76 -8.21 -6.35 2.93
C SER A 76 -7.72 -5.07 2.26
N LEU A 77 -8.10 -4.91 0.99
CA LEU A 77 -7.81 -3.69 0.24
C LEU A 77 -8.91 -2.66 0.52
N PRO A 78 -8.54 -1.39 0.78
CA PRO A 78 -9.56 -0.35 0.97
C PRO A 78 -10.25 -0.02 -0.35
N LEU A 79 -11.41 0.61 -0.26
CA LEU A 79 -12.02 1.21 -1.44
C LEU A 79 -11.09 2.28 -2.00
N MET A 80 -11.09 2.43 -3.32
CA MET A 80 -10.17 3.34 -4.00
C MET A 80 -10.34 4.79 -3.50
N ASP A 81 -11.58 5.24 -3.33
CA ASP A 81 -11.87 6.60 -2.85
C ASP A 81 -11.36 6.81 -1.41
N GLU A 82 -11.45 5.77 -0.60
CA GLU A 82 -10.95 5.81 0.77
C GLU A 82 -9.43 5.97 0.80
N LEU A 83 -8.74 5.16 0.01
CA LEU A 83 -7.30 5.24 -0.11
C LEU A 83 -6.86 6.63 -0.61
N MET A 84 -7.49 7.12 -1.66
CA MET A 84 -7.14 8.40 -2.26
C MET A 84 -7.38 9.57 -1.33
N GLY A 85 -8.38 9.49 -0.45
CA GLY A 85 -8.62 10.49 0.57
C GLY A 85 -7.41 10.67 1.49
N TYR A 86 -6.82 9.57 1.94
CA TYR A 86 -5.61 9.61 2.77
C TYR A 86 -4.36 10.01 1.98
N ALA A 87 -4.29 9.62 0.71
CA ALA A 87 -3.19 10.02 -0.15
C ALA A 87 -3.13 11.54 -0.33
N TYR A 88 -4.30 12.18 -0.48
CA TYR A 88 -4.37 13.65 -0.53
C TYR A 88 -3.95 14.29 0.78
N THR A 89 -4.28 13.69 1.90
CA THR A 89 -3.86 14.18 3.23
C THR A 89 -2.33 14.12 3.36
N ALA A 90 -1.72 13.06 2.83
CA ALA A 90 -0.27 12.85 2.87
C ALA A 90 0.49 13.82 1.96
N ASN A 91 -0.19 14.41 0.96
CA ASN A 91 0.43 15.31 -0.03
C ASN A 91 -0.53 16.45 -0.35
N PRO A 92 -0.76 17.36 0.61
CA PRO A 92 -1.79 18.41 0.49
C PRO A 92 -1.52 19.43 -0.61
N ASN A 93 -0.31 19.47 -1.14
CA ASN A 93 0.07 20.41 -2.21
C ASN A 93 0.01 19.79 -3.60
N ALA A 94 -0.47 18.56 -3.70
CA ALA A 94 -0.56 17.86 -4.98
C ALA A 94 -1.81 18.28 -5.76
#